data_2810484a9bcf53c7dbc242a92f967622
#
_entry.id   2810484a9bcf53c7dbc242a92f967622
#
_cell.length_a   1.000
_cell.length_b   1.000
_cell.length_c   1.000
_cell.angle_alpha   90.00
_cell.angle_beta   90.00
_cell.angle_gamma   90.00
#
_symmetry.space_group_name_H-M   'P 1'
#
loop_
_entity.id
_entity.type
_entity.pdbx_description
1 polymer ?
#
loop_
_entity_poly.entity_id
_entity_poly.type
_entity_poly.pdbx_seq_one_letter_code
_entity_poly.pdbx_strand_id
1 'polypeptide(L)'
;MDSGEIDRNAVAPAREIGIDPKTGRKVFARFGRFGPMIQLGDNKVEGEEVKFAPMPAGEKIETVSLENALKMFLLPRKVGKTEDGKEITANIGQYGPYIKIENTFVSIKPMSPFEITETEAQMLYEEKLKADEKRILKKFKNGITISRGGFGRKYITDNEIKAILPKDLDIDKITEKQASELIEVAKSRKSGKKTTTRKSTKRKKASKNTKKSVSKTKKS
;
A
#
# COMPACT_ATOMS: atom_id res chain seq x y z
N MET A 1 -25.26 -9.81 32.90
CA MET A 1 -24.10 -10.17 32.07
C MET A 1 -23.89 -9.03 31.10
N ASP A 2 -22.97 -8.18 31.47
CA ASP A 2 -22.71 -6.92 30.77
C ASP A 2 -21.92 -7.25 29.49
N SER A 3 -22.54 -7.04 28.34
CA SER A 3 -21.88 -7.16 27.04
C SER A 3 -21.00 -5.94 26.86
N GLY A 4 -19.75 -6.03 27.32
CA GLY A 4 -18.75 -4.99 27.12
C GLY A 4 -18.62 -4.70 25.62
N GLU A 5 -19.23 -3.61 25.22
CA GLU A 5 -19.03 -3.00 23.91
C GLU A 5 -17.55 -2.57 23.84
N ILE A 6 -16.74 -3.36 23.13
CA ILE A 6 -15.35 -3.00 22.88
C ILE A 6 -15.40 -1.76 21.98
N ASP A 7 -15.17 -0.62 22.59
CA ASP A 7 -15.03 0.66 21.90
C ASP A 7 -13.83 0.54 20.91
N ARG A 8 -14.16 0.29 19.65
CA ARG A 8 -13.19 0.19 18.55
C ARG A 8 -12.46 1.50 18.28
N ASN A 9 -12.84 2.56 18.96
CA ASN A 9 -12.19 3.87 18.94
C ASN A 9 -11.29 4.12 20.17
N ALA A 10 -11.20 3.19 21.10
CA ALA A 10 -10.18 3.23 22.15
C ALA A 10 -8.81 3.09 21.51
N VAL A 11 -8.31 4.18 20.96
CA VAL A 11 -6.92 4.33 20.51
C VAL A 11 -6.05 4.07 21.74
N ALA A 12 -5.29 2.98 21.72
CA ALA A 12 -4.35 2.69 22.79
C ALA A 12 -3.55 3.97 23.10
N PRO A 13 -3.41 4.33 24.39
CA PRO A 13 -2.82 5.61 24.76
C PRO A 13 -1.45 5.78 24.10
N ALA A 14 -1.22 6.95 23.51
CA ALA A 14 0.06 7.26 22.91
C ALA A 14 1.12 7.28 24.03
N ARG A 15 2.19 6.51 23.86
CA ARG A 15 3.34 6.56 24.78
C ARG A 15 4.21 7.76 24.40
N GLU A 16 4.42 8.68 25.32
CA GLU A 16 5.42 9.74 25.15
C GLU A 16 6.84 9.12 25.25
N ILE A 17 7.65 9.33 24.21
CA ILE A 17 9.03 8.82 24.12
C ILE A 17 10.00 9.86 24.68
N GLY A 18 9.74 11.14 24.41
CA GLY A 18 10.60 12.25 24.82
C GLY A 18 10.32 13.51 24.01
N ILE A 19 11.28 14.42 24.02
CA ILE A 19 11.21 15.72 23.34
C ILE A 19 12.30 15.79 22.28
N ASP A 20 11.94 16.21 21.07
CA ASP A 20 12.91 16.47 20.01
C ASP A 20 13.80 17.66 20.36
N PRO A 21 15.12 17.47 20.49
CA PRO A 21 16.03 18.56 20.90
C PRO A 21 16.12 19.70 19.86
N LYS A 22 15.74 19.45 18.60
CA LYS A 22 15.79 20.48 17.53
C LYS A 22 14.56 21.37 17.51
N THR A 23 13.38 20.80 17.76
CA THR A 23 12.12 21.53 17.62
C THR A 23 11.42 21.81 18.95
N GLY A 24 11.85 21.19 20.04
CA GLY A 24 11.21 21.25 21.36
C GLY A 24 9.85 20.50 21.41
N ARG A 25 9.46 19.81 20.35
CA ARG A 25 8.18 19.11 20.24
C ARG A 25 8.23 17.74 20.90
N LYS A 26 7.11 17.32 21.46
CA LYS A 26 6.96 15.98 22.01
C LYS A 26 6.93 14.92 20.93
N VAL A 27 7.53 13.75 21.22
CA VAL A 27 7.55 12.57 20.36
C VAL A 27 6.76 11.47 21.03
N PHE A 28 5.84 10.87 20.28
CA PHE A 28 4.96 9.81 20.75
C PHE A 28 5.10 8.56 19.91
N ALA A 29 5.00 7.38 20.52
CA ALA A 29 4.72 6.11 19.85
C ALA A 29 3.27 5.73 20.06
N ARG A 30 2.57 5.37 18.99
CA ARG A 30 1.15 5.02 19.05
C ARG A 30 0.74 4.08 17.92
N PHE A 31 -0.43 3.47 18.05
CA PHE A 31 -1.07 2.80 16.93
C PHE A 31 -1.81 3.81 16.05
N GLY A 32 -1.62 3.70 14.76
CA GLY A 32 -2.36 4.42 13.75
C GLY A 32 -3.18 3.47 12.87
N ARG A 33 -3.84 4.03 11.85
CA ARG A 33 -4.67 3.27 10.91
C ARG A 33 -3.93 2.13 10.19
N PHE A 34 -2.64 2.29 10.00
CA PHE A 34 -1.80 1.35 9.24
C PHE A 34 -0.81 0.57 10.11
N GLY A 35 -0.98 0.63 11.43
CA GLY A 35 -0.10 -0.03 12.38
C GLY A 35 0.64 0.93 13.31
N PRO A 36 1.67 0.46 14.02
CA PRO A 36 2.46 1.28 14.92
C PRO A 36 3.21 2.39 14.17
N MET A 37 3.19 3.59 14.73
CA MET A 37 3.77 4.81 14.15
C MET A 37 4.38 5.70 15.22
N ILE A 38 5.28 6.58 14.77
CA ILE A 38 5.84 7.68 15.55
C ILE A 38 5.12 8.96 15.17
N GLN A 39 4.81 9.79 16.17
CA GLN A 39 4.23 11.12 16.01
C GLN A 39 5.18 12.15 16.62
N LEU A 40 5.48 13.18 15.86
CA LEU A 40 6.20 14.38 16.32
C LEU A 40 5.21 15.53 16.40
N GLY A 41 5.09 16.14 17.57
CA GLY A 41 4.10 17.17 17.88
C GLY A 41 2.85 16.62 18.57
N ASP A 42 2.13 17.47 19.29
CA ASP A 42 0.89 17.11 19.99
C ASP A 42 -0.32 17.74 19.29
N ASN A 43 -1.28 16.89 18.88
CA ASN A 43 -2.54 17.34 18.28
C ASN A 43 -3.40 18.22 19.22
N LYS A 44 -3.09 18.24 20.52
CA LYS A 44 -3.80 19.02 21.53
C LYS A 44 -3.27 20.45 21.61
N VAL A 45 -2.11 20.73 21.04
CA VAL A 45 -1.52 22.09 21.03
C VAL A 45 -1.97 22.79 19.75
N GLU A 46 -2.71 23.88 19.92
CA GLU A 46 -3.23 24.66 18.81
C GLU A 46 -2.10 25.29 18.01
N GLY A 47 -2.13 25.10 16.68
CA GLY A 47 -1.09 25.62 15.77
C GLY A 47 0.17 24.77 15.65
N GLU A 48 0.29 23.67 16.39
CA GLU A 48 1.44 22.78 16.25
C GLU A 48 1.31 21.85 15.04
N GLU A 49 2.30 21.92 14.13
CA GLU A 49 2.37 21.00 12.99
C GLU A 49 2.74 19.61 13.44
N VAL A 50 1.85 18.64 13.26
CA VAL A 50 2.07 17.25 13.62
C VAL A 50 2.57 16.45 12.44
N LYS A 51 3.68 15.74 12.62
CA LYS A 51 4.28 14.85 11.62
C LYS A 51 4.18 13.40 12.08
N PHE A 52 3.99 12.51 11.11
CA PHE A 52 3.91 11.08 11.35
C PHE A 52 4.99 10.34 10.56
N ALA A 53 5.59 9.33 11.19
CA ALA A 53 6.55 8.44 10.56
C ALA A 53 6.23 6.98 10.92
N PRO A 54 6.59 6.00 10.06
CA PRO A 54 6.44 4.59 10.41
C PRO A 54 7.32 4.21 11.59
N MET A 55 6.95 3.16 12.32
CA MET A 55 7.78 2.60 13.38
C MET A 55 9.09 2.04 12.78
N PRO A 56 10.26 2.24 13.42
CA PRO A 56 11.49 1.59 13.02
C PRO A 56 11.36 0.07 12.95
N ALA A 57 11.99 -0.56 11.97
CA ALA A 57 11.92 -2.01 11.80
C ALA A 57 12.49 -2.74 13.02
N GLY A 58 11.72 -3.70 13.55
CA GLY A 58 12.12 -4.51 14.72
C GLY A 58 11.83 -3.86 16.08
N GLU A 59 11.39 -2.61 16.12
CA GLU A 59 11.04 -1.94 17.37
C GLU A 59 9.53 -2.01 17.67
N LYS A 60 9.20 -1.88 18.94
CA LYS A 60 7.83 -1.87 19.44
C LYS A 60 7.54 -0.52 20.10
N ILE A 61 6.24 -0.22 20.26
CA ILE A 61 5.79 1.02 20.91
C ILE A 61 6.40 1.17 22.31
N GLU A 62 6.55 0.04 23.02
CA GLU A 62 7.03 0.00 24.39
C GLU A 62 8.55 0.22 24.52
N THR A 63 9.31 -0.11 23.47
CA THR A 63 10.78 -0.16 23.54
C THR A 63 11.49 0.86 22.66
N VAL A 64 10.76 1.50 21.72
CA VAL A 64 11.37 2.44 20.80
C VAL A 64 12.10 3.58 21.52
N SER A 65 13.34 3.84 21.10
CA SER A 65 14.14 4.93 21.63
C SER A 65 13.85 6.25 20.92
N LEU A 66 14.09 7.38 21.62
CA LEU A 66 13.90 8.71 21.04
C LEU A 66 14.79 8.90 19.79
N GLU A 67 16.04 8.45 19.84
CA GLU A 67 16.99 8.58 18.75
C GLU A 67 16.49 7.85 17.48
N ASN A 68 16.06 6.61 17.60
CA ASN A 68 15.56 5.82 16.49
C ASN A 68 14.23 6.37 15.96
N ALA A 69 13.38 6.88 16.85
CA ALA A 69 12.15 7.55 16.46
C ALA A 69 12.42 8.82 15.63
N LEU A 70 13.36 9.65 16.06
CA LEU A 70 13.72 10.89 15.36
C LEU A 70 14.39 10.62 14.01
N LYS A 71 15.19 9.56 13.87
CA LYS A 71 15.75 9.14 12.57
C LYS A 71 14.69 8.92 11.51
N MET A 72 13.51 8.43 11.90
CA MET A 72 12.42 8.17 10.94
C MET A 72 11.87 9.43 10.27
N PHE A 73 11.99 10.59 10.91
CA PHE A 73 11.57 11.88 10.33
C PHE A 73 12.57 12.47 9.32
N LEU A 74 13.75 11.85 9.18
CA LEU A 74 14.69 12.18 8.10
C LEU A 74 14.26 11.60 6.75
N LEU A 75 13.26 10.73 6.74
CA LEU A 75 12.69 10.16 5.52
C LEU A 75 11.45 10.96 5.08
N PRO A 76 11.21 11.09 3.75
CA PRO A 76 12.01 10.57 2.65
C PRO A 76 13.34 11.31 2.47
N ARG A 77 14.44 10.58 2.28
CA ARG A 77 15.78 11.12 2.05
C ARG A 77 16.09 11.20 0.55
N LYS A 78 16.58 12.35 0.09
CA LYS A 78 17.15 12.46 -1.26
C LYS A 78 18.50 11.75 -1.27
N VAL A 79 18.64 10.78 -2.16
CA VAL A 79 19.86 9.96 -2.32
C VAL A 79 20.78 10.58 -3.38
N GLY A 80 20.19 11.00 -4.49
CA GLY A 80 20.91 11.56 -5.62
C GLY A 80 20.00 11.64 -6.84
N LYS A 81 20.58 11.53 -8.03
CA LYS A 81 19.88 11.54 -9.32
C LYS A 81 20.35 10.38 -10.19
N THR A 82 19.49 9.94 -11.10
CA THR A 82 19.90 9.01 -12.16
C THR A 82 20.74 9.73 -13.22
N GLU A 83 21.37 8.99 -14.12
CA GLU A 83 22.07 9.56 -15.29
C GLU A 83 21.16 10.45 -16.13
N ASP A 84 19.87 10.13 -16.21
CA ASP A 84 18.83 10.93 -16.89
C ASP A 84 18.39 12.17 -16.07
N GLY A 85 19.01 12.47 -14.94
CA GLY A 85 18.69 13.62 -14.09
C GLY A 85 17.45 13.44 -13.19
N LYS A 86 16.84 12.25 -13.13
CA LYS A 86 15.67 11.97 -12.29
C LYS A 86 16.05 11.83 -10.83
N GLU A 87 15.28 12.45 -9.93
CA GLU A 87 15.54 12.41 -8.49
C GLU A 87 15.30 11.02 -7.91
N ILE A 88 16.26 10.56 -7.10
CA ILE A 88 16.17 9.30 -6.35
C ILE A 88 15.87 9.64 -4.90
N THR A 89 14.76 9.11 -4.35
CA THR A 89 14.40 9.27 -2.94
C THR A 89 14.30 7.92 -2.25
N ALA A 90 14.93 7.79 -1.07
CA ALA A 90 14.82 6.61 -0.22
C ALA A 90 13.77 6.81 0.86
N ASN A 91 12.98 5.76 1.12
CA ASN A 91 11.93 5.79 2.13
C ASN A 91 11.64 4.36 2.66
N ILE A 92 10.79 4.28 3.70
CA ILE A 92 10.26 3.02 4.24
C ILE A 92 8.75 2.96 3.97
N GLY A 93 8.29 1.87 3.39
CA GLY A 93 6.88 1.59 3.16
C GLY A 93 6.42 0.32 3.87
N GLN A 94 5.16 -0.06 3.64
CA GLN A 94 4.56 -1.27 4.25
C GLN A 94 5.29 -2.58 3.89
N TYR A 95 6.02 -2.60 2.78
CA TYR A 95 6.80 -3.77 2.33
C TYR A 95 8.29 -3.68 2.70
N GLY A 96 8.68 -2.62 3.40
CA GLY A 96 10.04 -2.34 3.85
C GLY A 96 10.71 -1.19 3.10
N PRO A 97 12.04 -1.07 3.21
CA PRO A 97 12.79 0.02 2.60
C PRO A 97 12.78 -0.06 1.07
N TYR A 98 12.66 1.09 0.43
CA TYR A 98 12.61 1.24 -1.02
C TYR A 98 13.22 2.56 -1.47
N ILE A 99 13.66 2.61 -2.71
CA ILE A 99 13.90 3.85 -3.45
C ILE A 99 12.76 4.11 -4.42
N LYS A 100 12.45 5.39 -4.60
CA LYS A 100 11.47 5.87 -5.55
C LYS A 100 12.16 6.78 -6.57
N ILE A 101 11.90 6.51 -7.85
CA ILE A 101 12.36 7.28 -8.99
C ILE A 101 11.13 7.51 -9.86
N GLU A 102 10.64 8.74 -9.92
CA GLU A 102 9.35 9.09 -10.54
C GLU A 102 8.19 8.19 -10.07
N ASN A 103 7.70 7.29 -10.91
CA ASN A 103 6.63 6.34 -10.61
C ASN A 103 7.15 4.91 -10.34
N THR A 104 8.47 4.70 -10.37
CA THR A 104 9.08 3.39 -10.15
C THR A 104 9.52 3.24 -8.71
N PHE A 105 9.15 2.12 -8.10
CA PHE A 105 9.54 1.73 -6.75
C PHE A 105 10.45 0.50 -6.82
N VAL A 106 11.59 0.58 -6.17
CA VAL A 106 12.58 -0.51 -6.11
C VAL A 106 12.87 -0.85 -4.67
N SER A 107 12.68 -2.11 -4.29
CA SER A 107 13.05 -2.57 -2.94
C SER A 107 14.56 -2.57 -2.79
N ILE A 108 15.05 -2.05 -1.67
CA ILE A 108 16.49 -1.98 -1.39
C ILE A 108 16.92 -2.97 -0.31
N LYS A 109 16.03 -3.88 0.11
CA LYS A 109 16.40 -4.90 1.10
C LYS A 109 17.62 -5.72 0.63
N PRO A 110 18.58 -6.00 1.51
CA PRO A 110 18.62 -5.75 2.98
C PRO A 110 19.16 -4.37 3.38
N MET A 111 19.47 -3.47 2.44
CA MET A 111 20.08 -2.16 2.71
C MET A 111 19.16 -1.21 3.49
N SER A 112 19.78 -0.32 4.27
CA SER A 112 19.10 0.73 5.01
C SER A 112 18.82 1.96 4.11
N PRO A 113 17.63 2.58 4.16
CA PRO A 113 17.34 3.80 3.42
C PRO A 113 18.15 5.02 3.91
N PHE A 114 18.77 4.91 5.08
CA PHE A 114 19.63 5.95 5.64
C PHE A 114 21.05 5.93 5.07
N GLU A 115 21.52 4.76 4.63
CA GLU A 115 22.91 4.51 4.24
C GLU A 115 23.11 4.33 2.75
N ILE A 116 22.05 3.94 2.02
CA ILE A 116 22.14 3.68 0.58
C ILE A 116 22.78 4.86 -0.17
N THR A 117 23.76 4.55 -0.98
CA THR A 117 24.49 5.51 -1.82
C THR A 117 23.76 5.72 -3.16
N GLU A 118 24.10 6.82 -3.84
CA GLU A 118 23.58 7.11 -5.19
C GLU A 118 23.93 6.00 -6.17
N THR A 119 25.16 5.52 -6.15
CA THR A 119 25.64 4.47 -7.05
C THR A 119 24.86 3.16 -6.85
N GLU A 120 24.68 2.73 -5.62
CA GLU A 120 23.91 1.53 -5.31
C GLU A 120 22.45 1.66 -5.75
N ALA A 121 21.85 2.84 -5.52
CA ALA A 121 20.48 3.13 -5.94
C ALA A 121 20.32 3.09 -7.46
N GLN A 122 21.28 3.62 -8.21
CA GLN A 122 21.32 3.55 -9.68
C GLN A 122 21.43 2.10 -10.18
N MET A 123 22.35 1.32 -9.62
CA MET A 123 22.51 -0.10 -9.98
C MET A 123 21.22 -0.90 -9.77
N LEU A 124 20.59 -0.74 -8.61
CA LEU A 124 19.31 -1.42 -8.31
C LEU A 124 18.19 -0.98 -9.23
N TYR A 125 18.17 0.29 -9.63
CA TYR A 125 17.20 0.80 -10.58
C TYR A 125 17.38 0.19 -11.97
N GLU A 126 18.62 0.11 -12.47
CA GLU A 126 18.93 -0.53 -13.74
C GLU A 126 18.58 -2.02 -13.76
N GLU A 127 18.92 -2.75 -12.69
CA GLU A 127 18.52 -4.15 -12.54
C GLU A 127 17.00 -4.31 -12.61
N LYS A 128 16.27 -3.39 -11.96
CA LYS A 128 14.82 -3.37 -12.00
C LYS A 128 14.29 -3.12 -13.40
N LEU A 129 14.86 -2.18 -14.14
CA LEU A 129 14.47 -1.90 -15.52
C LEU A 129 14.72 -3.12 -16.42
N LYS A 130 15.90 -3.74 -16.34
CA LYS A 130 16.24 -4.97 -17.08
C LYS A 130 15.30 -6.13 -16.73
N ALA A 131 14.93 -6.26 -15.45
CA ALA A 131 13.98 -7.29 -15.01
C ALA A 131 12.55 -7.01 -15.50
N ASP A 132 12.14 -5.76 -15.56
CA ASP A 132 10.83 -5.38 -16.07
C ASP A 132 10.74 -5.52 -17.59
N GLU A 133 11.81 -5.22 -18.31
CA GLU A 133 11.90 -5.50 -19.77
C GLU A 133 11.72 -6.98 -20.08
N LYS A 134 12.38 -7.88 -19.35
CA LYS A 134 12.21 -9.34 -19.50
C LYS A 134 10.78 -9.82 -19.25
N ARG A 135 9.97 -9.04 -18.57
CA ARG A 135 8.55 -9.34 -18.31
C ARG A 135 7.62 -8.85 -19.40
N ILE A 136 8.10 -8.00 -20.32
CA ILE A 136 7.30 -7.50 -21.44
C ILE A 136 7.02 -8.65 -22.40
N LEU A 137 5.75 -8.91 -22.65
CA LEU A 137 5.28 -9.94 -23.56
C LEU A 137 5.01 -9.36 -24.95
N LYS A 138 4.49 -8.12 -25.01
CA LYS A 138 4.20 -7.42 -26.26
C LYS A 138 4.32 -5.91 -26.04
N LYS A 139 4.93 -5.21 -27.03
CA LYS A 139 5.07 -3.76 -27.05
C LYS A 139 4.40 -3.23 -28.32
N PHE A 140 3.54 -2.23 -28.19
CA PHE A 140 2.89 -1.57 -29.31
C PHE A 140 3.57 -0.26 -29.65
N LYS A 141 3.40 0.22 -30.89
CA LYS A 141 4.02 1.48 -31.37
C LYS A 141 3.55 2.72 -30.62
N ASN A 142 2.31 2.70 -30.12
CA ASN A 142 1.72 3.78 -29.31
C ASN A 142 2.22 3.83 -27.85
N GLY A 143 3.26 3.07 -27.49
CA GLY A 143 3.83 3.04 -26.15
C GLY A 143 3.13 2.12 -25.15
N ILE A 144 1.99 1.54 -25.52
CA ILE A 144 1.30 0.55 -24.69
C ILE A 144 2.12 -0.74 -24.65
N THR A 145 2.23 -1.35 -23.46
CA THR A 145 2.93 -2.62 -23.26
C THR A 145 2.05 -3.63 -22.54
N ILE A 146 2.21 -4.90 -22.89
CA ILE A 146 1.65 -6.03 -22.15
C ILE A 146 2.80 -6.74 -21.46
N SER A 147 2.69 -6.91 -20.15
CA SER A 147 3.72 -7.52 -19.32
C SER A 147 3.17 -8.63 -18.43
N ARG A 148 4.04 -9.57 -18.07
CA ARG A 148 3.76 -10.62 -17.09
C ARG A 148 4.01 -10.09 -15.69
N GLY A 149 3.01 -10.16 -14.82
CA GLY A 149 3.12 -9.85 -13.39
C GLY A 149 3.28 -11.09 -12.52
N GLY A 150 3.19 -10.90 -11.22
CA GLY A 150 3.20 -12.00 -10.26
C GLY A 150 2.01 -12.96 -10.47
N PHE A 151 2.22 -14.24 -10.08
CA PHE A 151 1.22 -15.31 -10.20
C PHE A 151 0.70 -15.54 -11.64
N GLY A 152 1.54 -15.27 -12.66
CA GLY A 152 1.19 -15.47 -14.07
C GLY A 152 0.12 -14.50 -14.62
N ARG A 153 -0.26 -13.46 -13.88
CA ARG A 153 -1.20 -12.45 -14.36
C ARG A 153 -0.59 -11.61 -15.45
N LYS A 154 -1.37 -11.28 -16.46
CA LYS A 154 -0.98 -10.40 -17.55
C LYS A 154 -1.54 -9.00 -17.29
N TYR A 155 -0.75 -7.98 -17.56
CA TYR A 155 -1.11 -6.57 -17.36
C TYR A 155 -0.86 -5.80 -18.64
N ILE A 156 -1.75 -4.86 -18.94
CA ILE A 156 -1.57 -3.86 -19.98
C ILE A 156 -1.35 -2.49 -19.32
N THR A 157 -0.43 -1.71 -19.84
CA THR A 157 -0.11 -0.37 -19.31
C THR A 157 0.33 0.58 -20.42
N ASP A 158 0.01 1.86 -20.24
CA ASP A 158 0.48 3.00 -21.02
C ASP A 158 1.44 3.89 -20.20
N ASN A 159 2.08 3.35 -19.14
CA ASN A 159 2.88 4.00 -18.11
C ASN A 159 2.09 4.86 -17.09
N GLU A 160 0.91 5.33 -17.40
CA GLU A 160 0.03 6.06 -16.46
C GLU A 160 -0.94 5.13 -15.73
N ILE A 161 -1.48 4.18 -16.48
CA ILE A 161 -2.49 3.24 -15.99
C ILE A 161 -2.04 1.81 -16.22
N LYS A 162 -2.27 0.99 -15.21
CA LYS A 162 -2.03 -0.44 -15.25
C LYS A 162 -3.35 -1.19 -15.03
N ALA A 163 -3.74 -2.03 -15.98
CA ALA A 163 -4.93 -2.86 -15.91
C ALA A 163 -4.60 -4.34 -16.03
N ILE A 164 -5.37 -5.17 -15.32
CA ILE A 164 -5.24 -6.64 -15.40
C ILE A 164 -5.99 -7.13 -16.62
N LEU A 165 -5.35 -7.94 -17.45
CA LEU A 165 -5.99 -8.63 -18.55
C LEU A 165 -6.63 -9.94 -18.09
N PRO A 166 -7.75 -10.36 -18.71
CA PRO A 166 -8.32 -11.68 -18.52
C PRO A 166 -7.30 -12.79 -18.82
N LYS A 167 -7.39 -13.91 -18.10
CA LYS A 167 -6.46 -15.04 -18.29
C LYS A 167 -6.54 -15.64 -19.68
N ASP A 168 -7.76 -15.71 -20.21
CA ASP A 168 -8.12 -16.38 -21.45
C ASP A 168 -7.83 -15.52 -22.69
N LEU A 169 -7.33 -14.28 -22.50
CA LEU A 169 -7.05 -13.38 -23.59
C LEU A 169 -5.75 -13.78 -24.28
N ASP A 170 -5.85 -14.08 -25.58
CA ASP A 170 -4.70 -14.38 -26.43
C ASP A 170 -3.96 -13.09 -26.79
N ILE A 171 -2.73 -12.93 -26.25
CA ILE A 171 -1.94 -11.70 -26.41
C ILE A 171 -1.53 -11.50 -27.86
N ASP A 172 -1.25 -12.58 -28.59
CA ASP A 172 -0.73 -12.51 -29.95
C ASP A 172 -1.77 -11.91 -30.91
N LYS A 173 -3.05 -12.12 -30.63
CA LYS A 173 -4.17 -11.59 -31.41
C LYS A 173 -4.57 -10.15 -31.08
N ILE A 174 -4.06 -9.59 -29.97
CA ILE A 174 -4.40 -8.22 -29.60
C ILE A 174 -3.77 -7.24 -30.58
N THR A 175 -4.62 -6.46 -31.24
CA THR A 175 -4.21 -5.35 -32.11
C THR A 175 -3.93 -4.09 -31.28
N GLU A 176 -3.21 -3.13 -31.88
CA GLU A 176 -2.92 -1.84 -31.23
C GLU A 176 -4.19 -1.06 -30.88
N LYS A 177 -5.21 -1.13 -31.75
CA LYS A 177 -6.52 -0.50 -31.50
C LYS A 177 -7.20 -1.11 -30.28
N GLN A 178 -7.25 -2.44 -30.18
CA GLN A 178 -7.81 -3.13 -29.03
C GLN A 178 -7.05 -2.85 -27.74
N ALA A 179 -5.71 -2.71 -27.83
CA ALA A 179 -4.88 -2.32 -26.69
C ALA A 179 -5.24 -0.92 -26.17
N SER A 180 -5.45 0.05 -27.07
CA SER A 180 -5.90 1.40 -26.71
C SER A 180 -7.29 1.39 -26.06
N GLU A 181 -8.24 0.66 -26.62
CA GLU A 181 -9.60 0.51 -26.05
C GLU A 181 -9.56 -0.08 -24.63
N LEU A 182 -8.73 -1.08 -24.38
CA LEU A 182 -8.57 -1.69 -23.04
C LEU A 182 -8.02 -0.69 -22.03
N ILE A 183 -7.10 0.17 -22.41
CA ILE A 183 -6.58 1.23 -21.57
C ILE A 183 -7.64 2.29 -21.28
N GLU A 184 -8.41 2.73 -22.28
CA GLU A 184 -9.52 3.69 -22.09
C GLU A 184 -10.59 3.16 -21.13
N VAL A 185 -10.98 1.89 -21.30
CA VAL A 185 -11.92 1.24 -20.36
C VAL A 185 -11.33 1.20 -18.94
N ALA A 186 -10.03 0.99 -18.80
CA ALA A 186 -9.38 1.02 -17.50
C ALA A 186 -9.35 2.44 -16.90
N LYS A 187 -9.13 3.48 -17.73
CA LYS A 187 -9.19 4.89 -17.34
C LYS A 187 -10.58 5.27 -16.83
N SER A 188 -11.61 4.92 -17.57
CA SER A 188 -12.99 5.21 -17.19
C SER A 188 -13.41 4.52 -15.88
N ARG A 189 -12.97 3.28 -15.63
CA ARG A 189 -13.22 2.56 -14.37
C ARG A 189 -12.51 3.19 -13.19
N LYS A 190 -11.33 3.76 -13.38
CA LYS A 190 -10.56 4.44 -12.33
C LYS A 190 -11.16 5.79 -11.98
N SER A 191 -11.65 6.54 -12.95
CA SER A 191 -12.32 7.83 -12.76
C SER A 191 -13.72 7.69 -12.12
N GLY A 192 -14.48 6.63 -12.48
CA GLY A 192 -15.81 6.35 -11.92
C GLY A 192 -15.84 5.79 -10.49
N LYS A 193 -14.71 5.46 -9.90
CA LYS A 193 -14.61 4.80 -8.58
C LYS A 193 -14.59 5.75 -7.39
N LYS A 194 -14.97 7.02 -7.56
CA LYS A 194 -15.10 7.98 -6.43
C LYS A 194 -16.42 7.88 -5.67
N THR A 195 -17.40 7.10 -6.14
CA THR A 195 -18.65 6.87 -5.42
C THR A 195 -19.22 5.50 -5.74
N THR A 196 -18.92 4.48 -4.94
CA THR A 196 -19.91 3.42 -4.64
C THR A 196 -19.54 2.70 -3.35
N THR A 197 -20.29 3.03 -2.33
CA THR A 197 -20.60 2.28 -1.12
C THR A 197 -20.67 0.78 -1.37
N ARG A 198 -19.97 0.01 -0.55
CA ARG A 198 -20.09 -1.45 -0.45
C ARG A 198 -21.57 -1.83 -0.27
N LYS A 199 -22.23 -2.30 -1.31
CA LYS A 199 -23.47 -3.08 -1.17
C LYS A 199 -23.12 -4.41 -0.55
N SER A 200 -23.43 -4.58 0.73
CA SER A 200 -23.39 -5.87 1.42
C SER A 200 -24.43 -6.78 0.78
N THR A 201 -24.00 -7.84 0.15
CA THR A 201 -24.88 -8.94 -0.27
C THR A 201 -25.40 -9.66 0.96
N LYS A 202 -26.60 -9.30 1.38
CA LYS A 202 -27.38 -10.00 2.39
C LYS A 202 -27.75 -11.39 1.85
N ARG A 203 -27.04 -12.41 2.28
CA ARG A 203 -27.38 -13.82 2.02
C ARG A 203 -28.75 -14.11 2.65
N LYS A 204 -29.79 -14.26 1.84
CA LYS A 204 -31.09 -14.82 2.26
C LYS A 204 -30.88 -16.29 2.66
N LYS A 205 -30.98 -16.59 3.95
CA LYS A 205 -31.14 -17.93 4.47
C LYS A 205 -32.60 -18.35 4.18
N ALA A 206 -32.80 -19.28 3.28
CA ALA A 206 -34.08 -19.94 3.10
C ALA A 206 -34.32 -20.89 4.29
N SER A 207 -35.31 -20.62 5.10
CA SER A 207 -35.82 -21.54 6.12
C SER A 207 -36.73 -22.54 5.44
N LYS A 208 -36.35 -23.81 5.45
CA LYS A 208 -37.22 -24.92 5.13
C LYS A 208 -38.13 -25.19 6.31
N ASN A 209 -39.39 -24.87 6.15
CA ASN A 209 -40.47 -25.24 7.06
C ASN A 209 -40.91 -26.66 6.70
N THR A 210 -40.60 -27.64 7.54
CA THR A 210 -41.15 -29.00 7.44
C THR A 210 -42.29 -29.10 8.42
N LYS A 211 -43.51 -29.10 7.86
CA LYS A 211 -44.72 -29.53 8.56
C LYS A 211 -44.62 -31.02 8.83
N LYS A 212 -44.77 -31.43 10.10
CA LYS A 212 -45.06 -32.81 10.50
C LYS A 212 -46.38 -32.85 11.20
N SER A 213 -47.34 -33.43 10.53
CA SER A 213 -48.67 -33.77 11.05
C SER A 213 -48.56 -34.80 12.18
N VAL A 214 -49.33 -34.58 13.24
CA VAL A 214 -49.51 -35.59 14.28
C VAL A 214 -50.99 -35.93 14.29
N SER A 215 -51.28 -37.17 13.96
CA SER A 215 -52.56 -37.81 14.12
C SER A 215 -52.85 -38.17 15.57
N LYS A 216 -54.15 -38.03 15.91
CA LYS A 216 -54.79 -38.48 17.13
C LYS A 216 -54.63 -39.98 17.38
N THR A 217 -54.51 -40.36 18.65
CA THR A 217 -55.25 -41.57 19.12
C THR A 217 -55.65 -41.37 20.59
N LYS A 218 -56.90 -41.74 20.84
CA LYS A 218 -57.67 -41.81 22.09
C LYS A 218 -57.36 -43.07 22.87
N LYS A 219 -57.68 -43.02 24.18
CA LYS A 219 -58.11 -44.04 25.18
C LYS A 219 -57.05 -44.23 26.28
N SER A 220 -57.36 -44.25 27.52
CA SER A 220 -58.55 -44.49 28.37
C SER A 220 -58.27 -43.82 29.70
#